data_48ed6ea74eb3ae11d6ad78ae558caa75
#
_entry.id   48ed6ea74eb3ae11d6ad78ae558caa75
#
_cell.length_a   1.000
_cell.length_b   1.000
_cell.length_c   1.000
_cell.angle_alpha   90.00
_cell.angle_beta   90.00
_cell.angle_gamma   90.00
#
_symmetry.space_group_name_H-M   'P 1'
#
loop_
_entity.id
_entity.type
_entity.pdbx_description
1 polymer ?
#
loop_
_entity_poly.entity_id
_entity_poly.type
_entity_poly.pdbx_seq_one_letter_code
_entity_poly.pdbx_strand_id
1 'polypeptide(L)'
;DYQLGLQRAVRRAPAQRCEQHDIAVAFAAPAAKALGERMIGAALARRTTGEVRLPWRHAAVRVGDTIIAGTDPLPWRVRNIALETMVLRLTVERLPSAARQAVTGASAADAGRSLANLDLPNGPTEIHLLDLPPLPGALPGTPRIWIAAAGPQPGWRSAEIDVSIDDGDSYSWVGTISDATVMGVADQVLADGPAHIWDWHSSLEVTLLNAAMWLESRPIAAVLAGANLALVGDELIQFAEALPIAPGRFRLSGLLRGRRGSEAEIGRHAAGDRFVLLDAARLFAFDPPLDAMGSSFQFRASHRSGAANSFATVVPVGRALQPLAPSHLTLLPRGDGGMTALWVRRSRAGFGWTDGTDAPLAEDSERYRVELWHAGQLVRAADTSTTAWDYDGAARLADGITGPALFEVRVRQTSGLVGAGNSATAQIAVD
;
A
#
# COMPACT_ATOMS: atom_id res chain seq x y z
N ASP A 1 -23.98 19.56 -14.67
CA ASP A 1 -22.67 20.23 -14.77
C ASP A 1 -21.61 19.22 -15.18
N TYR A 2 -20.83 19.54 -16.24
CA TYR A 2 -19.73 18.71 -16.67
C TYR A 2 -18.49 19.07 -15.88
N GLN A 3 -17.90 18.10 -15.19
CA GLN A 3 -16.65 18.28 -14.49
C GLN A 3 -15.46 17.93 -15.38
N LEU A 4 -14.35 18.64 -15.16
CA LEU A 4 -13.08 18.29 -15.78
C LEU A 4 -12.58 16.95 -15.21
N GLY A 5 -12.64 15.91 -16.02
CA GLY A 5 -12.14 14.57 -15.67
C GLY A 5 -10.72 14.38 -16.21
N LEU A 6 -9.82 13.82 -15.43
CA LEU A 6 -8.47 13.46 -15.85
C LEU A 6 -8.41 11.95 -16.11
N GLN A 7 -8.00 11.57 -17.33
CA GLN A 7 -7.70 10.17 -17.66
C GLN A 7 -6.22 10.04 -17.99
N ARG A 8 -5.56 9.06 -17.39
CA ARG A 8 -4.16 8.80 -17.62
C ARG A 8 -3.96 7.49 -18.39
N ALA A 9 -3.28 7.57 -19.51
CA ALA A 9 -2.80 6.41 -20.24
C ALA A 9 -1.29 6.31 -20.09
N VAL A 10 -0.78 5.15 -19.72
CA VAL A 10 0.65 4.91 -19.49
C VAL A 10 1.06 3.66 -20.27
N ARG A 11 2.19 3.72 -20.94
CA ARG A 11 2.79 2.56 -21.58
C ARG A 11 4.17 2.33 -21.00
N ARG A 12 4.30 1.30 -20.16
CA ARG A 12 5.50 0.86 -19.44
C ARG A 12 6.27 1.97 -18.73
N ALA A 13 6.41 1.84 -17.45
CA ALA A 13 7.28 2.68 -16.63
C ALA A 13 8.77 2.33 -16.88
N PRO A 14 9.69 3.29 -16.65
CA PRO A 14 9.38 4.66 -16.28
C PRO A 14 9.00 5.52 -17.49
N ALA A 15 7.94 6.34 -17.34
CA ALA A 15 7.56 7.30 -18.35
C ALA A 15 8.57 8.45 -18.36
N GLN A 16 9.36 8.54 -19.40
CA GLN A 16 10.35 9.61 -19.57
C GLN A 16 9.74 10.92 -20.12
N ARG A 17 8.54 10.85 -20.68
CA ARG A 17 7.83 11.99 -21.27
C ARG A 17 6.35 11.91 -20.93
N CYS A 18 5.80 13.01 -20.47
CA CYS A 18 4.38 13.19 -20.24
C CYS A 18 3.86 14.31 -21.15
N GLU A 19 2.74 14.06 -21.83
CA GLU A 19 2.02 15.06 -22.62
C GLU A 19 0.61 15.19 -22.05
N GLN A 20 0.16 16.41 -21.82
CA GLN A 20 -1.21 16.71 -21.39
C GLN A 20 -1.97 17.30 -22.57
N HIS A 21 -3.18 16.81 -22.77
CA HIS A 21 -4.09 17.29 -23.80
C HIS A 21 -5.42 17.64 -23.17
N ASP A 22 -5.81 18.90 -23.28
CA ASP A 22 -7.11 19.38 -22.83
C ASP A 22 -8.09 19.30 -24.01
N ILE A 23 -9.14 18.52 -23.84
CA ILE A 23 -10.14 18.26 -24.88
C ILE A 23 -11.50 18.69 -24.36
N ALA A 24 -12.06 19.73 -24.94
CA ALA A 24 -13.35 20.31 -24.57
C ALA A 24 -14.54 19.52 -25.12
N VAL A 25 -14.63 18.23 -24.75
CA VAL A 25 -15.69 17.31 -25.17
C VAL A 25 -16.13 16.47 -23.98
N ALA A 26 -17.44 16.25 -23.85
CA ALA A 26 -17.98 15.33 -22.86
C ALA A 26 -17.79 13.87 -23.34
N PHE A 27 -16.95 13.14 -22.63
CA PHE A 27 -16.73 11.70 -22.84
C PHE A 27 -17.21 10.91 -21.64
N ALA A 28 -17.71 9.70 -21.89
CA ALA A 28 -17.72 8.69 -20.85
C ALA A 28 -16.27 8.32 -20.49
N ALA A 29 -15.98 8.11 -19.20
CA ALA A 29 -14.64 7.85 -18.71
C ALA A 29 -13.90 6.71 -19.47
N PRO A 30 -14.53 5.56 -19.81
CA PRO A 30 -13.89 4.53 -20.64
C PRO A 30 -13.51 5.01 -22.04
N ALA A 31 -14.35 5.87 -22.65
CA ALA A 31 -14.07 6.40 -23.98
C ALA A 31 -12.91 7.41 -23.96
N ALA A 32 -12.83 8.26 -22.92
CA ALA A 32 -11.74 9.19 -22.73
C ALA A 32 -10.41 8.45 -22.51
N LYS A 33 -10.41 7.38 -21.72
CA LYS A 33 -9.23 6.55 -21.51
C LYS A 33 -8.80 5.84 -22.79
N ALA A 34 -9.72 5.24 -23.52
CA ALA A 34 -9.44 4.60 -24.81
C ALA A 34 -8.87 5.60 -25.84
N LEU A 35 -9.31 6.86 -25.78
CA LEU A 35 -8.73 7.93 -26.61
C LEU A 35 -7.29 8.18 -26.22
N GLY A 36 -6.97 8.34 -24.92
CA GLY A 36 -5.60 8.53 -24.44
C GLY A 36 -4.67 7.38 -24.84
N GLU A 37 -5.13 6.14 -24.74
CA GLU A 37 -4.38 4.95 -25.15
C GLU A 37 -4.11 4.93 -26.66
N ARG A 38 -5.10 5.31 -27.46
CA ARG A 38 -4.92 5.46 -28.94
C ARG A 38 -3.93 6.56 -29.26
N MET A 39 -3.95 7.70 -28.55
CA MET A 39 -3.01 8.80 -28.75
C MET A 39 -1.56 8.36 -28.45
N ILE A 40 -1.32 7.64 -27.36
CA ILE A 40 0.00 7.06 -27.07
C ILE A 40 0.41 6.07 -28.17
N GLY A 41 -0.47 5.18 -28.58
CA GLY A 41 -0.20 4.23 -29.65
C GLY A 41 0.20 4.91 -30.95
N ALA A 42 -0.52 5.96 -31.34
CA ALA A 42 -0.24 6.76 -32.51
C ALA A 42 1.09 7.54 -32.39
N ALA A 43 1.34 8.17 -31.25
CA ALA A 43 2.60 8.91 -31.00
C ALA A 43 3.83 7.99 -31.09
N LEU A 44 3.73 6.77 -30.55
CA LEU A 44 4.82 5.80 -30.62
C LEU A 44 5.04 5.26 -32.04
N ALA A 45 3.96 4.99 -32.78
CA ALA A 45 4.08 4.55 -34.17
C ALA A 45 4.76 5.61 -35.03
N ARG A 46 4.40 6.88 -34.89
CA ARG A 46 4.98 8.02 -35.61
C ARG A 46 6.48 8.23 -35.36
N ARG A 47 7.04 7.69 -34.29
CA ARG A 47 8.49 7.74 -34.04
C ARG A 47 9.29 6.88 -35.02
N THR A 48 8.64 5.90 -35.63
CA THR A 48 9.28 5.07 -36.65
C THR A 48 9.03 5.72 -38.01
N THR A 49 10.08 6.33 -38.57
CA THR A 49 10.07 6.93 -39.87
C THR A 49 10.99 6.14 -40.79
N GLY A 50 10.74 6.20 -42.08
CA GLY A 50 11.56 5.55 -43.10
C GLY A 50 11.58 6.36 -44.36
N GLU A 51 12.49 5.98 -45.25
CA GLU A 51 12.59 6.52 -46.60
C GLU A 51 12.35 5.39 -47.60
N VAL A 52 11.47 5.63 -48.57
CA VAL A 52 11.16 4.67 -49.65
C VAL A 52 11.44 5.38 -50.98
N ARG A 53 12.16 4.71 -51.84
CA ARG A 53 12.46 5.20 -53.18
C ARG A 53 11.69 4.42 -54.24
N LEU A 54 10.90 5.11 -55.04
CA LEU A 54 10.08 4.49 -56.05
C LEU A 54 10.45 5.09 -57.46
N PRO A 55 10.36 4.29 -58.49
CA PRO A 55 10.44 4.81 -59.87
C PRO A 55 9.32 5.82 -60.13
N TRP A 56 9.56 6.78 -61.03
CA TRP A 56 8.59 7.84 -61.36
C TRP A 56 7.21 7.30 -61.85
N ARG A 57 7.13 6.08 -62.36
CA ARG A 57 5.86 5.43 -62.70
C ARG A 57 4.85 5.37 -61.58
N HIS A 58 5.30 5.54 -60.34
CA HIS A 58 4.47 5.61 -59.15
C HIS A 58 4.12 7.05 -58.75
N ALA A 59 4.22 8.02 -59.66
CA ALA A 59 3.95 9.44 -59.41
C ALA A 59 2.47 9.73 -58.97
N ALA A 60 1.59 8.74 -59.09
CA ALA A 60 0.20 8.84 -58.58
C ALA A 60 0.13 8.84 -57.04
N VAL A 61 1.16 8.40 -56.33
CA VAL A 61 1.23 8.41 -54.88
C VAL A 61 1.15 9.82 -54.34
N ARG A 62 0.31 10.05 -53.35
CA ARG A 62 0.09 11.37 -52.72
C ARG A 62 0.49 11.36 -51.25
N VAL A 63 0.77 12.55 -50.73
CA VAL A 63 0.94 12.76 -49.29
C VAL A 63 -0.37 12.38 -48.61
N GLY A 64 -0.27 11.55 -47.58
CA GLY A 64 -1.41 10.97 -46.85
C GLY A 64 -1.74 9.55 -47.26
N ASP A 65 -1.30 9.07 -48.42
CA ASP A 65 -1.55 7.69 -48.86
C ASP A 65 -0.87 6.68 -47.93
N THR A 66 -1.49 5.50 -47.90
CA THR A 66 -0.98 4.36 -47.14
C THR A 66 -0.33 3.37 -48.08
N ILE A 67 0.90 3.00 -47.83
CA ILE A 67 1.70 2.06 -48.61
C ILE A 67 2.20 0.92 -47.74
N ILE A 68 2.41 -0.25 -48.33
CA ILE A 68 3.17 -1.37 -47.76
C ILE A 68 4.53 -1.37 -48.44
N ALA A 69 5.62 -1.31 -47.71
CA ALA A 69 6.98 -1.21 -48.26
C ALA A 69 7.87 -2.33 -47.71
N GLY A 70 8.57 -2.99 -48.63
CA GLY A 70 9.51 -4.07 -48.33
C GLY A 70 8.85 -5.32 -47.78
N THR A 71 9.51 -6.00 -46.86
CA THR A 71 9.05 -7.24 -46.22
C THR A 71 8.18 -6.97 -44.96
N ASP A 72 8.03 -5.70 -44.58
CA ASP A 72 7.22 -5.33 -43.42
C ASP A 72 5.74 -5.28 -43.82
N PRO A 73 4.88 -6.15 -43.28
CA PRO A 73 3.47 -6.19 -43.66
C PRO A 73 2.67 -5.02 -43.06
N LEU A 74 3.28 -4.20 -42.22
CA LEU A 74 2.59 -3.10 -41.55
C LEU A 74 2.52 -1.88 -42.46
N PRO A 75 1.36 -1.17 -42.49
CA PRO A 75 1.17 -0.03 -43.38
C PRO A 75 1.98 1.19 -42.91
N TRP A 76 2.47 1.93 -43.89
CA TRP A 76 3.16 3.18 -43.74
C TRP A 76 2.36 4.32 -44.38
N ARG A 77 2.32 5.48 -43.74
CA ARG A 77 1.70 6.69 -44.31
C ARG A 77 2.77 7.57 -44.92
N VAL A 78 2.52 8.03 -46.12
CA VAL A 78 3.39 8.98 -46.84
C VAL A 78 3.25 10.37 -46.22
N ARG A 79 4.36 10.95 -45.76
CA ARG A 79 4.43 12.28 -45.14
C ARG A 79 4.94 13.35 -46.06
N ASN A 80 5.91 13.00 -46.89
CA ASN A 80 6.50 13.90 -47.86
C ASN A 80 6.89 13.14 -49.10
N ILE A 81 6.87 13.84 -50.25
CA ILE A 81 7.25 13.32 -51.56
C ILE A 81 8.19 14.32 -52.21
N ALA A 82 9.37 13.87 -52.63
CA ALA A 82 10.30 14.63 -53.46
C ALA A 82 10.58 13.83 -54.73
N LEU A 83 10.62 14.50 -55.86
CA LEU A 83 11.02 13.90 -57.14
C LEU A 83 12.44 14.38 -57.46
N GLU A 84 13.38 13.45 -57.43
CA GLU A 84 14.79 13.71 -57.70
C GLU A 84 15.27 12.75 -58.80
N THR A 85 15.75 13.28 -59.92
CA THR A 85 16.29 12.48 -61.05
C THR A 85 15.40 11.29 -61.47
N MET A 86 14.09 11.55 -61.63
CA MET A 86 13.08 10.56 -62.02
C MET A 86 12.85 9.45 -60.94
N VAL A 87 13.26 9.65 -59.71
CA VAL A 87 13.00 8.79 -58.55
C VAL A 87 12.17 9.57 -57.55
N LEU A 88 11.08 8.99 -57.14
CA LEU A 88 10.25 9.50 -56.03
C LEU A 88 10.89 9.09 -54.74
N ARG A 89 11.24 10.07 -53.91
CA ARG A 89 11.68 9.86 -52.54
C ARG A 89 10.51 10.15 -51.61
N LEU A 90 10.04 9.11 -50.95
CA LEU A 90 8.93 9.18 -50.01
C LEU A 90 9.48 9.16 -48.58
N THR A 91 9.16 10.17 -47.80
CA THR A 91 9.33 10.07 -46.34
C THR A 91 8.06 9.48 -45.78
N VAL A 92 8.16 8.36 -45.05
CA VAL A 92 7.04 7.63 -44.54
C VAL A 92 7.09 7.50 -43.01
N GLU A 93 5.95 7.50 -42.40
CA GLU A 93 5.78 7.20 -40.98
C GLU A 93 4.97 5.92 -40.79
N ARG A 94 5.26 5.19 -39.73
CA ARG A 94 4.54 3.96 -39.44
C ARG A 94 3.13 4.26 -38.93
N LEU A 95 2.13 3.57 -39.48
CA LEU A 95 0.79 3.58 -38.93
C LEU A 95 0.68 2.57 -37.77
N PRO A 96 -0.06 2.92 -36.69
CA PRO A 96 -0.32 1.97 -35.62
C PRO A 96 -1.12 0.79 -36.17
N SER A 97 -0.72 -0.46 -35.87
CA SER A 97 -1.48 -1.62 -36.28
C SER A 97 -2.80 -1.68 -35.51
N ALA A 98 -3.90 -2.09 -36.17
CA ALA A 98 -5.19 -2.28 -35.54
C ALA A 98 -5.12 -3.30 -34.37
N ALA A 99 -4.27 -4.32 -34.48
CA ALA A 99 -4.04 -5.30 -33.43
C ALA A 99 -3.36 -4.73 -32.17
N ARG A 100 -2.57 -3.63 -32.32
CA ARG A 100 -1.99 -2.90 -31.20
C ARG A 100 -2.87 -1.75 -30.69
N GLN A 101 -3.91 -1.41 -31.46
CA GLN A 101 -4.97 -0.47 -31.07
C GLN A 101 -6.12 -1.18 -30.34
N ALA A 102 -6.30 -2.47 -30.56
CA ALA A 102 -7.18 -3.28 -29.73
C ALA A 102 -6.56 -3.33 -28.33
N VAL A 103 -7.01 -2.46 -27.47
CA VAL A 103 -6.70 -2.45 -26.05
C VAL A 103 -7.16 -3.80 -25.52
N THR A 104 -6.22 -4.69 -25.30
CA THR A 104 -6.47 -5.97 -24.67
C THR A 104 -6.87 -5.71 -23.22
N GLY A 105 -8.13 -5.93 -22.95
CA GLY A 105 -8.73 -5.76 -21.64
C GLY A 105 -8.98 -4.28 -21.32
N ALA A 106 -10.21 -3.92 -21.12
CA ALA A 106 -10.58 -2.60 -20.66
C ALA A 106 -9.83 -2.31 -19.36
N SER A 107 -8.69 -1.62 -19.47
CA SER A 107 -8.12 -1.02 -18.28
C SER A 107 -9.19 -0.03 -17.80
N ALA A 108 -9.67 -0.20 -16.57
CA ALA A 108 -10.77 0.59 -16.10
C ALA A 108 -10.38 2.07 -16.13
N ALA A 109 -11.33 2.85 -16.51
CA ALA A 109 -11.23 4.29 -16.49
C ALA A 109 -11.53 4.77 -15.08
N ASP A 110 -10.80 5.78 -14.62
CA ASP A 110 -11.20 6.53 -13.44
C ASP A 110 -12.57 7.15 -13.72
N ALA A 111 -13.56 6.79 -12.92
CA ALA A 111 -14.92 7.32 -13.07
C ALA A 111 -14.99 8.84 -12.81
N GLY A 112 -13.90 9.44 -12.34
CA GLY A 112 -13.85 10.84 -11.92
C GLY A 112 -14.53 11.04 -10.56
N ARG A 113 -14.45 12.26 -10.06
CA ARG A 113 -15.23 12.67 -8.89
C ARG A 113 -16.54 13.26 -9.38
N SER A 114 -17.67 12.67 -9.04
CA SER A 114 -18.93 13.36 -9.14
C SER A 114 -19.02 14.41 -8.03
N LEU A 115 -19.60 15.58 -8.31
CA LEU A 115 -20.04 16.46 -7.23
C LEU A 115 -21.03 15.68 -6.36
N ALA A 116 -20.86 15.81 -5.04
CA ALA A 116 -21.84 15.24 -4.13
C ALA A 116 -23.22 15.79 -4.50
N ASN A 117 -24.16 14.89 -4.76
CA ASN A 117 -25.54 15.31 -4.99
C ASN A 117 -26.09 15.80 -3.65
N LEU A 118 -26.18 17.13 -3.49
CA LEU A 118 -26.64 17.76 -2.26
C LEU A 118 -28.10 17.46 -1.95
N ASP A 119 -28.86 16.99 -2.93
CA ASP A 119 -30.27 16.60 -2.75
C ASP A 119 -30.44 15.20 -2.15
N LEU A 120 -29.36 14.39 -2.11
CA LEU A 120 -29.40 13.11 -1.44
C LEU A 120 -29.23 13.28 0.08
N PRO A 121 -30.04 12.60 0.89
CA PRO A 121 -29.83 12.62 2.34
C PRO A 121 -28.45 12.05 2.67
N ASN A 122 -27.82 12.59 3.70
CA ASN A 122 -26.58 12.03 4.24
C ASN A 122 -26.91 10.64 4.83
N GLY A 123 -26.37 9.59 4.23
CA GLY A 123 -26.61 8.20 4.65
C GLY A 123 -25.85 7.84 5.93
N PRO A 124 -25.98 6.58 6.40
CA PRO A 124 -25.25 6.11 7.57
C PRO A 124 -23.73 6.19 7.33
N THR A 125 -22.97 6.32 8.41
CA THR A 125 -21.51 6.29 8.39
C THR A 125 -21.04 4.90 8.84
N GLU A 126 -20.10 4.33 8.11
CA GLU A 126 -19.27 3.24 8.60
C GLU A 126 -18.00 3.85 9.19
N ILE A 127 -17.61 3.35 10.38
CA ILE A 127 -16.47 3.86 11.14
C ILE A 127 -15.54 2.71 11.53
N HIS A 128 -14.25 2.87 11.29
CA HIS A 128 -13.20 1.98 11.77
C HIS A 128 -12.23 2.72 12.67
N LEU A 129 -11.96 2.17 13.84
CA LEU A 129 -10.97 2.66 14.78
C LEU A 129 -9.68 1.88 14.62
N LEU A 130 -8.58 2.59 14.44
CA LEU A 130 -7.30 2.02 14.03
C LEU A 130 -6.21 2.45 15.03
N ASP A 131 -5.75 1.50 15.86
CA ASP A 131 -4.53 1.65 16.65
C ASP A 131 -3.37 1.15 15.78
N LEU A 132 -2.59 2.07 15.20
CA LEU A 132 -1.60 1.79 14.19
C LEU A 132 -0.19 2.17 14.64
N PRO A 133 0.84 1.53 14.08
CA PRO A 133 2.19 2.07 14.11
C PRO A 133 2.25 3.51 13.57
N PRO A 134 3.29 4.30 13.87
CA PRO A 134 3.37 5.70 13.46
C PRO A 134 3.21 5.86 11.96
N LEU A 135 2.23 6.65 11.52
CA LEU A 135 2.09 7.08 10.13
C LEU A 135 3.00 8.28 9.84
N PRO A 136 3.29 8.60 8.57
CA PRO A 136 4.07 9.78 8.21
C PRO A 136 3.45 11.05 8.82
N GLY A 137 4.28 11.89 9.47
CA GLY A 137 3.83 13.13 10.11
C GLY A 137 3.21 12.95 11.51
N ALA A 138 3.15 11.74 12.07
CA ALA A 138 2.75 11.52 13.45
C ALA A 138 3.79 12.10 14.43
N LEU A 139 3.32 12.67 15.54
CA LEU A 139 4.18 13.14 16.61
C LEU A 139 4.81 11.94 17.34
N PRO A 140 6.13 11.91 17.52
CA PRO A 140 6.78 10.84 18.29
C PRO A 140 6.33 10.85 19.75
N GLY A 141 6.14 9.67 20.33
CA GLY A 141 5.85 9.52 21.75
C GLY A 141 4.40 9.80 22.18
N THR A 142 3.49 10.01 21.22
CA THR A 142 2.07 10.25 21.51
C THR A 142 1.26 9.03 21.05
N PRO A 143 0.43 8.42 21.91
CA PRO A 143 -0.52 7.41 21.48
C PRO A 143 -1.53 8.04 20.54
N ARG A 144 -1.95 7.32 19.51
CA ARG A 144 -2.88 7.83 18.52
C ARG A 144 -3.82 6.76 18.02
N ILE A 145 -5.11 7.06 18.04
CA ILE A 145 -6.14 6.29 17.35
C ILE A 145 -6.49 7.04 16.07
N TRP A 146 -6.40 6.35 14.96
CA TRP A 146 -6.87 6.87 13.68
C TRP A 146 -8.32 6.43 13.46
N ILE A 147 -9.14 7.33 12.98
CA ILE A 147 -10.55 7.09 12.70
C ILE A 147 -10.75 7.22 11.20
N ALA A 148 -11.13 6.11 10.58
CA ALA A 148 -11.56 6.05 9.19
C ALA A 148 -13.07 6.08 9.13
N ALA A 149 -13.65 6.94 8.31
CA ALA A 149 -15.09 7.04 8.17
C ALA A 149 -15.50 7.28 6.71
N ALA A 150 -16.58 6.63 6.31
CA ALA A 150 -17.21 6.85 5.01
C ALA A 150 -18.66 6.35 5.03
N GLY A 151 -19.41 6.65 3.99
CA GLY A 151 -20.76 6.11 3.81
C GLY A 151 -20.84 5.05 2.71
N PRO A 152 -21.69 4.03 2.87
CA PRO A 152 -21.93 3.03 1.83
C PRO A 152 -22.74 3.60 0.64
N GLN A 153 -23.34 4.76 0.80
CA GLN A 153 -24.19 5.39 -0.22
C GLN A 153 -23.56 6.68 -0.78
N PRO A 154 -23.88 7.06 -2.02
CA PRO A 154 -23.28 8.23 -2.69
C PRO A 154 -23.58 9.57 -2.04
N GLY A 155 -24.54 9.68 -1.15
CA GLY A 155 -24.94 10.94 -0.49
C GLY A 155 -24.13 11.32 0.76
N TRP A 156 -23.19 10.48 1.20
CA TRP A 156 -22.40 10.75 2.40
C TRP A 156 -21.47 11.95 2.19
N ARG A 157 -21.44 12.85 3.17
CA ARG A 157 -20.67 14.10 3.12
C ARG A 157 -19.76 14.31 4.33
N SER A 158 -20.26 14.02 5.51
CA SER A 158 -19.52 14.21 6.75
C SER A 158 -20.18 13.46 7.90
N ALA A 159 -19.41 13.20 8.94
CA ALA A 159 -19.90 12.72 10.23
C ALA A 159 -19.28 13.54 11.36
N GLU A 160 -20.07 13.86 12.36
CA GLU A 160 -19.58 14.39 13.63
C GLU A 160 -19.13 13.21 14.49
N ILE A 161 -17.98 13.35 15.12
CA ILE A 161 -17.36 12.28 15.94
C ILE A 161 -17.37 12.74 17.38
N ASP A 162 -17.98 11.90 18.20
CA ASP A 162 -18.01 12.03 19.66
C ASP A 162 -17.29 10.83 20.28
N VAL A 163 -16.70 10.99 21.46
CA VAL A 163 -16.04 9.95 22.24
C VAL A 163 -16.67 9.85 23.62
N SER A 164 -16.83 8.62 24.09
CA SER A 164 -17.17 8.27 25.46
C SER A 164 -16.04 7.46 26.09
N ILE A 165 -15.74 7.74 27.36
CA ILE A 165 -14.78 7.02 28.20
C ILE A 165 -15.47 6.33 29.38
N ASP A 166 -16.79 6.37 29.44
CA ASP A 166 -17.68 5.87 30.50
C ASP A 166 -18.73 4.90 29.94
N ASP A 167 -18.30 4.04 28.99
CA ASP A 167 -19.10 2.99 28.37
C ASP A 167 -20.40 3.48 27.69
N GLY A 168 -20.41 4.74 27.27
CA GLY A 168 -21.53 5.32 26.52
C GLY A 168 -22.50 6.15 27.36
N ASP A 169 -22.25 6.36 28.65
CA ASP A 169 -23.09 7.17 29.53
C ASP A 169 -23.04 8.66 29.13
N SER A 170 -21.85 9.15 28.75
CA SER A 170 -21.68 10.51 28.24
C SER A 170 -20.79 10.54 26.99
N TYR A 171 -21.03 11.54 26.13
CA TYR A 171 -20.28 11.74 24.90
C TYR A 171 -19.73 13.16 24.81
N SER A 172 -18.46 13.29 24.47
CA SER A 172 -17.81 14.55 24.20
C SER A 172 -17.46 14.65 22.72
N TRP A 173 -17.82 15.77 22.08
CA TRP A 173 -17.47 16.04 20.70
C TRP A 173 -15.95 16.18 20.52
N VAL A 174 -15.38 15.52 19.51
CA VAL A 174 -13.93 15.55 19.22
C VAL A 174 -13.63 16.10 17.84
N GLY A 175 -14.57 16.08 16.92
CA GLY A 175 -14.35 16.68 15.60
C GLY A 175 -15.36 16.26 14.55
N THR A 176 -15.08 16.66 13.30
CA THR A 176 -15.89 16.33 12.13
C THR A 176 -15.00 15.75 11.04
N ILE A 177 -15.44 14.64 10.44
CA ILE A 177 -14.80 14.04 9.26
C ILE A 177 -15.61 14.45 8.04
N SER A 178 -14.97 15.14 7.07
CA SER A 178 -15.60 15.62 5.84
C SER A 178 -15.11 14.92 4.59
N ASP A 179 -13.95 14.24 4.67
CA ASP A 179 -13.36 13.51 3.56
C ASP A 179 -13.52 11.99 3.79
N ALA A 180 -14.25 11.34 2.88
CA ALA A 180 -14.44 9.89 2.97
C ALA A 180 -13.12 9.14 2.84
N THR A 181 -12.85 8.26 3.79
CA THR A 181 -11.74 7.30 3.70
C THR A 181 -12.09 6.22 2.69
N VAL A 182 -11.15 5.85 1.84
CA VAL A 182 -11.31 4.67 0.96
C VAL A 182 -11.16 3.41 1.80
N MET A 183 -12.24 2.67 1.93
CA MET A 183 -12.29 1.46 2.75
C MET A 183 -13.27 0.43 2.18
N GLY A 184 -13.20 -0.79 2.69
CA GLY A 184 -13.99 -1.92 2.25
C GLY A 184 -13.55 -3.20 2.95
N VAL A 185 -13.68 -4.32 2.26
CA VAL A 185 -13.34 -5.64 2.80
C VAL A 185 -12.51 -6.45 1.81
N ALA A 186 -11.69 -7.34 2.33
CA ALA A 186 -10.97 -8.34 1.56
C ALA A 186 -11.94 -9.47 1.16
N ASP A 187 -12.04 -9.76 -0.13
CA ASP A 187 -12.95 -10.78 -0.64
C ASP A 187 -12.42 -12.21 -0.35
N GLN A 188 -11.14 -12.34 -0.13
CA GLN A 188 -10.45 -13.61 0.09
C GLN A 188 -9.35 -13.49 1.14
N VAL A 189 -8.91 -14.64 1.65
CA VAL A 189 -7.75 -14.71 2.54
C VAL A 189 -6.50 -14.29 1.79
N LEU A 190 -5.76 -13.32 2.31
CA LEU A 190 -4.44 -13.00 1.83
C LEU A 190 -3.45 -14.04 2.38
N ALA A 191 -2.87 -14.83 1.49
CA ALA A 191 -1.94 -15.90 1.86
C ALA A 191 -0.71 -15.39 2.61
N ASP A 192 -0.05 -16.27 3.32
CA ASP A 192 1.28 -16.02 3.89
C ASP A 192 2.27 -15.58 2.81
N GLY A 193 3.22 -14.73 3.17
CA GLY A 193 4.14 -14.14 2.22
C GLY A 193 5.36 -13.48 2.88
N PRO A 194 6.35 -13.09 2.08
CA PRO A 194 7.61 -12.53 2.58
C PRO A 194 7.44 -11.10 3.11
N ALA A 195 8.00 -10.82 4.29
CA ALA A 195 7.97 -9.48 4.90
C ALA A 195 9.00 -8.48 4.34
N HIS A 196 10.08 -8.95 3.70
CA HIS A 196 11.26 -8.12 3.41
C HIS A 196 11.55 -7.91 1.92
N ILE A 197 10.77 -8.54 1.05
CA ILE A 197 10.89 -8.44 -0.40
C ILE A 197 9.51 -8.22 -1.03
N TRP A 198 9.50 -7.84 -2.32
CA TRP A 198 8.27 -7.75 -3.07
C TRP A 198 7.60 -9.11 -3.22
N ASP A 199 6.34 -9.18 -2.86
CA ASP A 199 5.48 -10.32 -3.13
C ASP A 199 4.72 -10.07 -4.45
N TRP A 200 5.22 -10.68 -5.52
CA TRP A 200 4.62 -10.67 -6.85
C TRP A 200 3.72 -11.88 -7.11
N HIS A 201 3.71 -12.84 -6.20
CA HIS A 201 2.91 -14.06 -6.34
C HIS A 201 1.51 -13.91 -5.77
N SER A 202 1.40 -13.26 -4.64
CA SER A 202 0.11 -13.05 -3.98
C SER A 202 -0.64 -11.90 -4.61
N SER A 203 -1.95 -12.01 -4.59
CA SER A 203 -2.86 -10.92 -4.92
C SER A 203 -4.03 -10.89 -3.93
N LEU A 204 -4.59 -9.72 -3.73
CA LEU A 204 -5.73 -9.51 -2.85
C LEU A 204 -6.87 -8.88 -3.65
N GLU A 205 -8.04 -9.51 -3.64
CA GLU A 205 -9.26 -8.88 -4.14
C GLU A 205 -9.96 -8.17 -2.99
N VAL A 206 -10.36 -6.93 -3.25
CA VAL A 206 -11.06 -6.09 -2.29
C VAL A 206 -12.34 -5.53 -2.89
N THR A 207 -13.40 -5.53 -2.12
CA THR A 207 -14.65 -4.84 -2.42
C THR A 207 -14.72 -3.58 -1.57
N LEU A 208 -14.73 -2.42 -2.23
CA LEU A 208 -14.82 -1.12 -1.57
C LEU A 208 -16.24 -0.85 -1.07
N LEU A 209 -16.36 -0.04 -0.03
CA LEU A 209 -17.61 0.27 0.64
C LEU A 209 -18.68 0.83 -0.31
N ASN A 210 -18.26 1.60 -1.30
CA ASN A 210 -19.15 2.05 -2.36
C ASN A 210 -18.43 2.15 -3.72
N ALA A 211 -19.18 2.08 -4.80
CA ALA A 211 -18.65 2.05 -6.16
C ALA A 211 -18.00 3.37 -6.64
N ALA A 212 -18.14 4.46 -5.89
CA ALA A 212 -17.49 5.73 -6.19
C ALA A 212 -16.06 5.81 -5.62
N MET A 213 -15.69 4.89 -4.72
CA MET A 213 -14.34 4.79 -4.21
C MET A 213 -13.41 4.21 -5.26
N TRP A 214 -12.14 4.64 -5.24
CA TRP A 214 -11.16 4.26 -6.26
C TRP A 214 -9.79 4.00 -5.67
N LEU A 215 -9.10 3.00 -6.21
CA LEU A 215 -7.71 2.69 -5.91
C LEU A 215 -6.85 2.90 -7.16
N GLU A 216 -5.65 3.42 -6.99
CA GLU A 216 -4.73 3.71 -8.09
C GLU A 216 -3.48 2.85 -8.04
N SER A 217 -3.05 2.38 -9.19
CA SER A 217 -1.71 1.82 -9.35
C SER A 217 -0.66 2.92 -9.21
N ARG A 218 0.43 2.64 -8.50
CA ARG A 218 1.53 3.57 -8.30
C ARG A 218 2.85 2.96 -8.77
N PRO A 219 3.76 3.78 -9.33
CA PRO A 219 5.10 3.30 -9.66
C PRO A 219 5.83 2.76 -8.42
N ILE A 220 6.71 1.77 -8.61
CA ILE A 220 7.50 1.16 -7.53
C ILE A 220 8.20 2.23 -6.66
N ALA A 221 8.81 3.25 -7.28
CA ALA A 221 9.47 4.33 -6.55
C ALA A 221 8.52 5.11 -5.63
N ALA A 222 7.26 5.34 -6.05
CA ALA A 222 6.27 6.00 -5.20
C ALA A 222 5.80 5.09 -4.06
N VAL A 223 5.66 3.79 -4.31
CA VAL A 223 5.31 2.82 -3.25
C VAL A 223 6.42 2.74 -2.21
N LEU A 224 7.68 2.68 -2.63
CA LEU A 224 8.83 2.73 -1.72
C LEU A 224 8.91 4.04 -0.93
N ALA A 225 8.41 5.15 -1.50
CA ALA A 225 8.27 6.44 -0.82
C ALA A 225 7.03 6.54 0.08
N GLY A 226 6.26 5.43 0.25
CA GLY A 226 5.15 5.35 1.19
C GLY A 226 3.75 5.40 0.56
N ALA A 227 3.62 5.49 -0.77
CA ALA A 227 2.31 5.46 -1.44
C ALA A 227 1.62 4.09 -1.28
N ASN A 228 0.27 4.12 -1.39
CA ASN A 228 -0.59 2.94 -1.34
C ASN A 228 -0.43 2.09 -0.06
N LEU A 229 -0.17 2.76 1.07
CA LEU A 229 -0.21 2.10 2.37
C LEU A 229 -1.67 1.80 2.73
N ALA A 230 -1.95 0.57 3.08
CA ALA A 230 -3.28 0.11 3.45
C ALA A 230 -3.23 -0.84 4.65
N LEU A 231 -4.28 -0.84 5.43
CA LEU A 231 -4.53 -1.82 6.48
C LEU A 231 -5.44 -2.92 5.92
N VAL A 232 -5.06 -4.18 6.11
CA VAL A 232 -5.86 -5.36 5.81
C VAL A 232 -5.91 -6.21 7.08
N GLY A 233 -7.09 -6.37 7.67
CA GLY A 233 -7.18 -6.92 9.02
C GLY A 233 -6.38 -6.06 10.00
N ASP A 234 -5.25 -6.59 10.47
CA ASP A 234 -4.27 -5.89 11.32
C ASP A 234 -2.88 -5.78 10.67
N GLU A 235 -2.69 -6.27 9.45
CA GLU A 235 -1.46 -6.12 8.68
C GLU A 235 -1.44 -4.81 7.89
N LEU A 236 -0.33 -4.11 7.94
CA LEU A 236 -0.03 -3.00 7.04
C LEU A 236 0.66 -3.52 5.78
N ILE A 237 0.03 -3.28 4.64
CA ILE A 237 0.57 -3.63 3.32
C ILE A 237 0.76 -2.38 2.47
N GLN A 238 1.56 -2.50 1.41
CA GLN A 238 1.55 -1.57 0.29
C GLN A 238 1.36 -2.36 -1.00
N PHE A 239 0.75 -1.74 -2.01
CA PHE A 239 0.54 -2.37 -3.31
C PHE A 239 0.99 -1.46 -4.46
N ALA A 240 1.56 -2.06 -5.51
CA ALA A 240 1.98 -1.33 -6.71
C ALA A 240 0.84 -1.21 -7.73
N GLU A 241 0.05 -2.26 -7.87
CA GLU A 241 -1.00 -2.36 -8.87
C GLU A 241 -2.37 -2.51 -8.20
N ALA A 242 -3.34 -1.76 -8.69
CA ALA A 242 -4.74 -1.88 -8.38
C ALA A 242 -5.50 -2.03 -9.71
N LEU A 243 -5.88 -3.25 -10.03
CA LEU A 243 -6.64 -3.56 -11.24
C LEU A 243 -8.12 -3.63 -10.89
N PRO A 244 -8.95 -2.72 -11.38
CA PRO A 244 -10.39 -2.84 -11.20
C PRO A 244 -10.92 -4.02 -12.01
N ILE A 245 -11.65 -4.89 -11.34
CA ILE A 245 -12.25 -6.12 -11.90
C ILE A 245 -13.76 -6.02 -12.04
N ALA A 246 -14.39 -5.16 -11.23
CA ALA A 246 -15.80 -4.80 -11.31
C ALA A 246 -16.02 -3.41 -10.67
N PRO A 247 -17.19 -2.78 -10.78
CA PRO A 247 -17.51 -1.57 -10.06
C PRO A 247 -17.28 -1.74 -8.55
N GLY A 248 -16.41 -0.91 -7.96
CA GLY A 248 -16.02 -0.99 -6.56
C GLY A 248 -15.16 -2.20 -6.17
N ARG A 249 -14.75 -3.06 -7.10
CA ARG A 249 -13.88 -4.22 -6.82
C ARG A 249 -12.55 -4.11 -7.52
N PHE A 250 -11.50 -4.37 -6.77
CA PHE A 250 -10.12 -4.27 -7.25
C PHE A 250 -9.32 -5.52 -6.91
N ARG A 251 -8.41 -5.89 -7.82
CA ARG A 251 -7.34 -6.84 -7.53
C ARG A 251 -6.04 -6.07 -7.31
N LEU A 252 -5.45 -6.25 -6.15
CA LEU A 252 -4.19 -5.64 -5.74
C LEU A 252 -3.06 -6.64 -5.95
N SER A 253 -1.92 -6.19 -6.50
CA SER A 253 -0.72 -7.00 -6.72
C SER A 253 0.56 -6.18 -6.58
N GLY A 254 1.71 -6.88 -6.58
CA GLY A 254 2.99 -6.26 -6.26
C GLY A 254 2.95 -5.74 -4.82
N LEU A 255 2.86 -6.66 -3.87
CA LEU A 255 2.65 -6.33 -2.48
C LEU A 255 3.97 -6.16 -1.73
N LEU A 256 4.00 -5.24 -0.79
CA LEU A 256 4.97 -5.19 0.31
C LEU A 256 4.21 -5.49 1.59
N ARG A 257 4.59 -6.57 2.26
CA ARG A 257 3.89 -7.15 3.41
C ARG A 257 4.50 -6.70 4.73
N GLY A 258 3.76 -6.81 5.81
CA GLY A 258 4.25 -6.56 7.17
C GLY A 258 4.85 -5.18 7.39
N ARG A 259 4.30 -4.14 6.75
CA ARG A 259 4.90 -2.80 6.81
C ARG A 259 4.83 -2.23 8.23
N ARG A 260 5.83 -1.39 8.57
CA ARG A 260 5.90 -0.64 9.83
C ARG A 260 5.84 -1.50 11.10
N GLY A 261 6.31 -2.75 11.02
CA GLY A 261 6.37 -3.64 12.18
C GLY A 261 5.15 -4.54 12.35
N SER A 262 4.27 -4.62 11.34
CA SER A 262 3.12 -5.54 11.37
C SER A 262 3.43 -6.94 10.81
N GLU A 263 4.71 -7.34 10.76
CA GLU A 263 5.13 -8.65 10.23
C GLU A 263 4.46 -9.84 10.93
N ALA A 264 4.15 -9.69 12.21
CA ALA A 264 3.49 -10.74 12.99
C ALA A 264 2.04 -11.03 12.56
N GLU A 265 1.45 -10.13 11.78
CA GLU A 265 0.07 -10.28 11.29
C GLU A 265 0.01 -10.96 9.91
N ILE A 266 1.16 -11.17 9.25
CA ILE A 266 1.26 -11.94 8.00
C ILE A 266 0.76 -13.37 8.26
N GLY A 267 -0.08 -13.89 7.36
CA GLY A 267 -0.66 -15.23 7.49
C GLY A 267 -1.83 -15.37 8.47
N ARG A 268 -2.31 -14.26 9.08
CA ARG A 268 -3.45 -14.25 10.00
C ARG A 268 -4.76 -13.75 9.39
N HIS A 269 -4.78 -13.57 8.08
CA HIS A 269 -5.92 -13.03 7.36
C HIS A 269 -7.11 -13.97 7.27
N ALA A 270 -8.29 -13.36 7.24
CA ALA A 270 -9.55 -14.00 6.95
C ALA A 270 -10.27 -13.32 5.78
N ALA A 271 -11.15 -14.04 5.10
CA ALA A 271 -12.08 -13.40 4.17
C ALA A 271 -13.03 -12.49 4.96
N GLY A 272 -13.26 -11.28 4.44
CA GLY A 272 -14.03 -10.26 5.15
C GLY A 272 -13.18 -9.34 6.05
N ASP A 273 -11.87 -9.53 6.12
CA ASP A 273 -10.98 -8.60 6.80
C ASP A 273 -11.20 -7.18 6.28
N ARG A 274 -11.24 -6.22 7.19
CA ARG A 274 -11.33 -4.80 6.83
C ARG A 274 -10.18 -4.40 5.93
N PHE A 275 -10.47 -3.62 4.91
CA PHE A 275 -9.51 -2.93 4.07
C PHE A 275 -9.65 -1.43 4.27
N VAL A 276 -8.57 -0.74 4.60
CA VAL A 276 -8.55 0.73 4.77
C VAL A 276 -7.32 1.30 4.10
N LEU A 277 -7.48 2.17 3.10
CA LEU A 277 -6.38 2.92 2.51
C LEU A 277 -5.95 4.03 3.47
N LEU A 278 -4.71 4.01 3.92
CA LEU A 278 -4.18 4.92 4.94
C LEU A 278 -3.65 6.21 4.29
N ASP A 279 -4.57 7.08 3.94
CA ASP A 279 -4.27 8.46 3.53
C ASP A 279 -4.48 9.38 4.74
N ALA A 280 -3.39 9.89 5.30
CA ALA A 280 -3.43 10.72 6.50
C ALA A 280 -4.31 11.98 6.34
N ALA A 281 -4.52 12.47 5.11
CA ALA A 281 -5.41 13.60 4.85
C ALA A 281 -6.90 13.24 4.98
N ARG A 282 -7.24 11.95 4.96
CA ARG A 282 -8.61 11.43 5.04
C ARG A 282 -8.91 10.66 6.32
N LEU A 283 -7.93 10.59 7.20
CA LEU A 283 -8.07 9.97 8.51
C LEU A 283 -8.18 11.06 9.58
N PHE A 284 -9.07 10.87 10.52
CA PHE A 284 -9.15 11.73 11.69
C PHE A 284 -8.26 11.17 12.80
N ALA A 285 -7.44 12.03 13.42
CA ALA A 285 -6.54 11.65 14.51
C ALA A 285 -7.16 12.00 15.85
N PHE A 286 -7.22 11.03 16.75
CA PHE A 286 -7.54 11.22 18.15
C PHE A 286 -6.36 10.78 19.00
N ASP A 287 -5.86 11.66 19.85
CA ASP A 287 -4.70 11.43 20.71
C ASP A 287 -5.20 11.22 22.16
N PRO A 288 -5.41 9.97 22.60
CA PRO A 288 -5.82 9.71 23.97
C PRO A 288 -4.68 10.06 24.96
N PRO A 289 -5.01 10.39 26.22
CA PRO A 289 -4.01 10.51 27.26
C PRO A 289 -3.25 9.20 27.46
N LEU A 290 -1.96 9.29 27.82
CA LEU A 290 -1.10 8.10 27.95
C LEU A 290 -1.58 7.17 29.10
N ASP A 291 -2.11 7.74 30.15
CA ASP A 291 -2.67 7.02 31.31
C ASP A 291 -4.01 6.31 31.01
N ALA A 292 -4.63 6.65 29.88
CA ALA A 292 -5.86 5.98 29.42
C ALA A 292 -5.58 4.78 28.47
N MET A 293 -4.32 4.40 28.27
CA MET A 293 -4.00 3.19 27.52
C MET A 293 -4.55 1.96 28.23
N GLY A 294 -5.14 1.06 27.43
CA GLY A 294 -5.82 -0.13 27.97
C GLY A 294 -7.25 0.12 28.46
N SER A 295 -7.72 1.37 28.48
CA SER A 295 -9.12 1.71 28.74
C SER A 295 -9.96 1.62 27.49
N SER A 296 -11.26 1.39 27.65
CA SER A 296 -12.21 1.34 26.55
C SER A 296 -12.60 2.75 26.11
N PHE A 297 -12.52 3.01 24.80
CA PHE A 297 -13.06 4.22 24.17
C PHE A 297 -14.17 3.82 23.23
N GLN A 298 -15.37 4.37 23.42
CA GLN A 298 -16.48 4.22 22.51
C GLN A 298 -16.65 5.48 21.68
N PHE A 299 -16.61 5.35 20.36
CA PHE A 299 -16.84 6.46 19.44
C PHE A 299 -18.22 6.36 18.83
N ARG A 300 -18.84 7.51 18.66
CA ARG A 300 -20.13 7.69 17.99
C ARG A 300 -19.92 8.58 16.78
N ALA A 301 -20.31 8.10 15.59
CA ALA A 301 -20.44 8.91 14.41
C ALA A 301 -21.88 9.31 14.23
N SER A 302 -22.17 10.61 14.26
CA SER A 302 -23.49 11.17 14.16
C SER A 302 -23.66 12.08 12.96
N HIS A 303 -24.90 12.36 12.58
CA HIS A 303 -25.24 13.21 11.44
C HIS A 303 -26.31 14.24 11.81
N ARG A 304 -26.14 15.44 11.31
CA ARG A 304 -27.17 16.51 11.45
C ARG A 304 -28.49 16.19 10.73
N SER A 305 -28.47 15.27 9.76
CA SER A 305 -29.65 14.90 8.97
C SER A 305 -30.55 13.86 9.61
N GLY A 306 -30.27 13.43 10.85
CA GLY A 306 -31.09 12.44 11.58
C GLY A 306 -30.91 11.01 11.09
N ALA A 307 -29.87 10.69 10.31
CA ALA A 307 -29.48 9.31 10.04
C ALA A 307 -29.08 8.61 11.34
N ALA A 308 -29.21 7.27 11.37
CA ALA A 308 -28.84 6.48 12.54
C ALA A 308 -27.36 6.67 12.90
N ASN A 309 -27.07 6.81 14.19
CA ASN A 309 -25.71 6.90 14.68
C ASN A 309 -24.99 5.54 14.50
N SER A 310 -23.70 5.59 14.21
CA SER A 310 -22.82 4.43 14.18
C SER A 310 -21.89 4.47 15.37
N PHE A 311 -21.62 3.30 15.94
CA PHE A 311 -20.78 3.16 17.12
C PHE A 311 -19.63 2.21 16.84
N ALA A 312 -18.47 2.49 17.41
CA ALA A 312 -17.32 1.62 17.41
C ALA A 312 -16.58 1.74 18.74
N THR A 313 -15.97 0.66 19.20
CA THR A 313 -15.21 0.63 20.45
C THR A 313 -13.80 0.15 20.19
N VAL A 314 -12.82 0.74 20.88
CA VAL A 314 -11.41 0.34 20.82
C VAL A 314 -10.81 0.40 22.23
N VAL A 315 -9.97 -0.58 22.52
CA VAL A 315 -9.04 -0.54 23.66
C VAL A 315 -7.64 -0.36 23.10
N PRO A 316 -7.09 0.87 23.09
CA PRO A 316 -5.81 1.12 22.49
C PRO A 316 -4.69 0.47 23.30
N VAL A 317 -3.83 -0.26 22.61
CA VAL A 317 -2.61 -0.86 23.17
C VAL A 317 -1.38 0.01 22.91
N GLY A 318 -1.56 1.14 22.23
CA GLY A 318 -0.49 2.09 21.91
C GLY A 318 0.49 1.55 20.88
N ARG A 319 0.02 0.96 19.79
CA ARG A 319 0.90 0.42 18.71
C ARG A 319 1.86 1.49 18.17
N ALA A 320 1.49 2.77 18.20
CA ALA A 320 2.37 3.86 17.82
C ALA A 320 3.60 4.02 18.75
N LEU A 321 3.51 3.51 19.97
CA LEU A 321 4.54 3.57 20.99
C LEU A 321 5.32 2.25 21.15
N GLN A 322 4.82 1.17 20.56
CA GLN A 322 5.45 -0.15 20.69
C GLN A 322 6.75 -0.22 19.90
N PRO A 323 7.86 -0.67 20.51
CA PRO A 323 9.08 -0.99 19.79
C PRO A 323 8.85 -2.05 18.72
N LEU A 324 9.54 -1.89 17.59
CA LEU A 324 9.51 -2.87 16.51
C LEU A 324 10.27 -4.14 16.93
N ALA A 325 9.88 -5.28 16.36
CA ALA A 325 10.66 -6.50 16.48
C ALA A 325 12.08 -6.27 15.95
N PRO A 326 13.15 -6.69 16.64
CA PRO A 326 14.50 -6.69 16.10
C PRO A 326 14.56 -7.44 14.76
N SER A 327 15.45 -7.02 13.88
CA SER A 327 15.64 -7.70 12.58
C SER A 327 16.89 -8.56 12.58
N HIS A 328 17.01 -9.47 11.60
CA HIS A 328 18.17 -10.33 11.39
C HIS A 328 18.59 -11.13 12.63
N LEU A 329 17.60 -11.60 13.43
CA LEU A 329 17.90 -12.49 14.54
C LEU A 329 18.59 -13.74 14.02
N THR A 330 19.87 -13.88 14.38
CA THR A 330 20.73 -15.00 13.97
C THR A 330 21.20 -15.73 15.20
N LEU A 331 21.08 -17.04 15.20
CA LEU A 331 21.55 -17.91 16.28
C LEU A 331 22.78 -18.68 15.79
N LEU A 332 23.87 -18.57 16.53
CA LEU A 332 25.15 -19.22 16.22
C LEU A 332 25.45 -20.26 17.29
N PRO A 333 25.73 -21.52 16.91
CA PRO A 333 26.11 -22.54 17.89
C PRO A 333 27.52 -22.25 18.44
N ARG A 334 27.72 -22.54 19.71
CA ARG A 334 28.99 -22.41 20.41
C ARG A 334 29.62 -23.80 20.60
N GLY A 335 30.95 -23.88 20.63
CA GLY A 335 31.69 -25.13 20.84
C GLY A 335 31.50 -25.75 22.24
N ASP A 336 30.92 -25.02 23.20
CA ASP A 336 30.61 -25.48 24.54
C ASP A 336 29.18 -26.08 24.65
N GLY A 337 28.47 -26.26 23.55
CA GLY A 337 27.10 -26.74 23.53
C GLY A 337 26.06 -25.64 23.82
N GLY A 338 26.48 -24.40 23.87
CA GLY A 338 25.61 -23.22 23.96
C GLY A 338 25.33 -22.56 22.63
N MET A 339 24.82 -21.33 22.67
CA MET A 339 24.56 -20.50 21.49
C MET A 339 24.79 -19.03 21.78
N THR A 340 25.05 -18.26 20.72
CA THR A 340 25.04 -16.80 20.72
C THR A 340 23.90 -16.31 19.84
N ALA A 341 23.04 -15.44 20.37
CA ALA A 341 22.00 -14.75 19.62
C ALA A 341 22.47 -13.34 19.25
N LEU A 342 22.36 -12.97 17.99
CA LEU A 342 22.72 -11.66 17.45
C LEU A 342 21.51 -11.08 16.71
N TRP A 343 21.29 -9.78 16.81
CA TRP A 343 20.21 -9.11 16.09
C TRP A 343 20.58 -7.69 15.73
N VAL A 344 19.76 -7.08 14.88
CA VAL A 344 19.89 -5.68 14.50
C VAL A 344 18.71 -4.92 15.08
N ARG A 345 19.03 -3.79 15.75
CA ARG A 345 18.03 -2.86 16.28
C ARG A 345 17.18 -2.27 15.16
N ARG A 346 15.89 -2.10 15.43
CA ARG A 346 14.97 -1.31 14.59
C ARG A 346 14.44 -0.12 15.36
N SER A 347 14.01 0.90 14.66
CA SER A 347 13.46 2.11 15.26
C SER A 347 12.06 2.40 14.71
N ARG A 348 11.18 2.85 15.61
CA ARG A 348 9.86 3.38 15.24
C ARG A 348 9.89 4.88 14.93
N ALA A 349 11.02 5.57 15.16
CA ALA A 349 11.15 7.02 14.95
C ALA A 349 11.37 7.42 13.49
N GLY A 350 11.26 6.50 12.56
CA GLY A 350 11.35 6.81 11.13
C GLY A 350 11.46 5.55 10.29
N PHE A 351 10.91 5.63 9.10
CA PHE A 351 10.90 4.52 8.12
C PHE A 351 11.56 4.96 6.81
N GLY A 352 12.16 6.15 6.78
CA GLY A 352 12.93 6.65 5.66
C GLY A 352 14.32 6.01 5.60
N TRP A 353 14.83 5.84 4.40
CA TRP A 353 16.22 5.46 4.19
C TRP A 353 17.11 6.66 4.52
N THR A 354 18.03 6.48 5.49
CA THR A 354 19.07 7.46 5.83
C THR A 354 20.42 6.81 5.57
N ASP A 355 21.23 7.44 4.72
CA ASP A 355 22.56 6.93 4.40
C ASP A 355 23.60 7.49 5.39
N GLY A 356 24.48 6.61 5.86
CA GLY A 356 25.61 6.98 6.73
C GLY A 356 25.29 7.39 8.17
N THR A 357 24.02 7.26 8.62
CA THR A 357 23.60 7.55 9.99
C THR A 357 22.82 6.38 10.58
N ASP A 358 23.03 6.11 11.86
CA ASP A 358 22.22 5.12 12.59
C ASP A 358 20.81 5.67 12.84
N ALA A 359 19.80 4.77 12.86
CA ALA A 359 18.44 5.14 13.16
C ALA A 359 18.31 5.64 14.60
N PRO A 360 17.54 6.73 14.87
CA PRO A 360 17.30 7.19 16.23
C PRO A 360 16.79 6.08 17.13
N LEU A 361 17.15 6.05 18.39
CA LEU A 361 16.73 4.97 19.30
C LEU A 361 15.20 4.91 19.47
N ALA A 362 14.55 6.06 19.53
CA ALA A 362 13.12 6.24 19.79
C ALA A 362 12.61 5.75 21.15
N GLU A 363 13.49 5.25 22.00
CA GLU A 363 13.24 4.83 23.38
C GLU A 363 14.21 5.56 24.32
N ASP A 364 13.87 5.62 25.62
CA ASP A 364 14.71 6.26 26.63
C ASP A 364 16.07 5.57 26.82
N SER A 365 16.09 4.26 26.58
CA SER A 365 17.31 3.46 26.65
C SER A 365 17.20 2.22 25.76
N GLU A 366 18.33 1.76 25.25
CA GLU A 366 18.39 0.52 24.50
C GLU A 366 18.32 -0.67 25.45
N ARG A 367 17.22 -1.41 25.38
CA ARG A 367 16.96 -2.59 26.22
C ARG A 367 16.21 -3.65 25.42
N TYR A 368 16.58 -4.90 25.69
CA TYR A 368 15.95 -6.07 25.08
C TYR A 368 15.63 -7.09 26.14
N ARG A 369 14.49 -7.76 25.97
CA ARG A 369 14.10 -8.98 26.66
C ARG A 369 14.36 -10.16 25.74
N VAL A 370 15.24 -11.06 26.18
CA VAL A 370 15.53 -12.33 25.50
C VAL A 370 14.86 -13.45 26.27
N GLU A 371 14.10 -14.28 25.57
CA GLU A 371 13.43 -15.46 26.11
C GLU A 371 13.91 -16.70 25.37
N LEU A 372 14.37 -17.69 26.11
CA LEU A 372 14.76 -18.99 25.62
C LEU A 372 13.72 -20.02 25.94
N TRP A 373 13.20 -20.65 24.89
CA TRP A 373 12.17 -21.68 24.98
C TRP A 373 12.69 -23.04 24.52
N HIS A 374 12.33 -24.10 25.23
CA HIS A 374 12.60 -25.46 24.83
C HIS A 374 11.35 -26.32 25.10
N ALA A 375 10.98 -27.17 24.12
CA ALA A 375 9.78 -28.00 24.19
C ALA A 375 8.49 -27.25 24.60
N GLY A 376 8.35 -25.98 24.15
CA GLY A 376 7.20 -25.13 24.44
C GLY A 376 7.20 -24.51 25.83
N GLN A 377 8.26 -24.67 26.63
CA GLN A 377 8.40 -24.10 27.94
C GLN A 377 9.48 -23.01 27.97
N LEU A 378 9.24 -21.94 28.72
CA LEU A 378 10.23 -20.90 28.97
C LEU A 378 11.31 -21.45 29.91
N VAL A 379 12.52 -21.59 29.38
CA VAL A 379 13.69 -22.09 30.11
C VAL A 379 14.38 -20.94 30.83
N ARG A 380 14.62 -19.85 30.13
CA ARG A 380 15.36 -18.70 30.64
C ARG A 380 14.85 -17.41 30.06
N ALA A 381 14.89 -16.33 30.85
CA ALA A 381 14.64 -14.98 30.40
C ALA A 381 15.78 -14.10 30.90
N ALA A 382 16.24 -13.18 30.05
CA ALA A 382 17.31 -12.24 30.36
C ALA A 382 17.01 -10.87 29.77
N ASP A 383 17.48 -9.83 30.45
CA ASP A 383 17.45 -8.46 29.92
C ASP A 383 18.88 -8.07 29.53
N THR A 384 19.05 -7.42 28.39
CA THR A 384 20.34 -6.93 27.90
C THR A 384 20.19 -5.55 27.29
N SER A 385 21.27 -4.76 27.31
CA SER A 385 21.37 -3.47 26.66
C SER A 385 22.19 -3.49 25.36
N THR A 386 22.59 -4.69 24.93
CA THR A 386 23.33 -4.90 23.68
C THR A 386 22.54 -5.73 22.71
N THR A 387 22.89 -5.69 21.44
CA THR A 387 22.27 -6.47 20.36
C THR A 387 22.82 -7.90 20.26
N ALA A 388 23.29 -8.44 21.38
CA ALA A 388 23.83 -9.78 21.51
C ALA A 388 23.47 -10.40 22.86
N TRP A 389 23.33 -11.72 22.88
CA TRP A 389 23.12 -12.47 24.10
C TRP A 389 23.75 -13.87 23.97
N ASP A 390 24.47 -14.27 25.00
CA ASP A 390 25.11 -15.58 25.07
C ASP A 390 24.37 -16.50 26.04
N TYR A 391 24.15 -17.72 25.59
CA TYR A 391 23.72 -18.85 26.39
C TYR A 391 24.78 -19.92 26.29
N ASP A 392 25.66 -19.99 27.30
CA ASP A 392 26.79 -20.88 27.31
C ASP A 392 26.44 -22.32 27.81
N GLY A 393 27.34 -23.26 27.62
CA GLY A 393 27.15 -24.64 28.03
C GLY A 393 26.94 -24.78 29.55
N ALA A 394 27.50 -23.91 30.39
CA ALA A 394 27.31 -23.94 31.82
C ALA A 394 25.88 -23.53 32.21
N ALA A 395 25.33 -22.49 31.55
CA ALA A 395 23.96 -22.09 31.72
C ALA A 395 22.99 -23.20 31.28
N ARG A 396 23.29 -23.85 30.16
CA ARG A 396 22.50 -24.97 29.63
C ARG A 396 22.45 -26.16 30.63
N LEU A 397 23.57 -26.51 31.22
CA LEU A 397 23.64 -27.58 32.24
C LEU A 397 22.86 -27.17 33.50
N ALA A 398 22.99 -25.91 33.92
CA ALA A 398 22.23 -25.37 35.07
C ALA A 398 20.72 -25.41 34.84
N ASP A 399 20.28 -25.27 33.59
CA ASP A 399 18.85 -25.37 33.20
C ASP A 399 18.40 -26.83 33.00
N GLY A 400 19.27 -27.80 33.28
CA GLY A 400 18.97 -29.26 33.22
C GLY A 400 18.86 -29.82 31.82
N ILE A 401 19.34 -29.10 30.78
CA ILE A 401 19.26 -29.55 29.39
C ILE A 401 20.54 -30.23 28.98
N THR A 402 20.48 -31.56 28.83
CA THR A 402 21.59 -32.40 28.40
C THR A 402 21.27 -33.10 27.08
N GLY A 403 22.28 -33.24 26.19
CA GLY A 403 22.09 -33.86 24.87
C GLY A 403 21.43 -32.91 23.83
N PRO A 404 21.22 -33.40 22.59
CA PRO A 404 20.71 -32.56 21.51
C PRO A 404 19.35 -31.90 21.86
N ALA A 405 19.25 -30.61 21.64
CA ALA A 405 18.04 -29.84 21.95
C ALA A 405 17.71 -28.82 20.87
N LEU A 406 16.41 -28.64 20.59
CA LEU A 406 15.89 -27.56 19.75
C LEU A 406 15.45 -26.43 20.65
N PHE A 407 16.08 -25.28 20.45
CA PHE A 407 15.74 -24.05 21.17
C PHE A 407 15.01 -23.08 20.27
N GLU A 408 14.05 -22.36 20.85
CA GLU A 408 13.45 -21.18 20.24
C GLU A 408 13.86 -19.96 21.08
N VAL A 409 14.42 -18.95 20.41
CA VAL A 409 14.81 -17.69 21.02
C VAL A 409 13.86 -16.60 20.53
N ARG A 410 13.29 -15.86 21.48
CA ARG A 410 12.45 -14.69 21.22
C ARG A 410 13.14 -13.45 21.77
N VAL A 411 13.30 -12.44 20.94
CA VAL A 411 13.94 -11.18 21.33
C VAL A 411 12.95 -10.03 21.11
N ARG A 412 12.75 -9.21 22.12
CA ARG A 412 11.89 -8.02 22.08
C ARG A 412 12.66 -6.82 22.55
N GLN A 413 12.55 -5.68 21.87
CA GLN A 413 12.96 -4.42 22.42
C GLN A 413 11.92 -3.95 23.44
N THR A 414 12.35 -3.31 24.54
CA THR A 414 11.46 -2.85 25.60
C THR A 414 11.43 -1.32 25.65
N SER A 415 10.21 -0.78 25.81
CA SER A 415 9.95 0.63 26.03
C SER A 415 9.65 0.90 27.50
N GLY A 416 10.12 2.03 28.02
CA GLY A 416 9.72 2.51 29.33
C GLY A 416 8.25 2.95 29.41
N LEU A 417 7.61 3.25 28.27
CA LEU A 417 6.23 3.73 28.20
C LEU A 417 5.19 2.59 28.09
N VAL A 418 5.44 1.62 27.21
CA VAL A 418 4.45 0.58 26.87
C VAL A 418 4.96 -0.84 27.10
N GLY A 419 6.14 -1.00 27.69
CA GLY A 419 6.72 -2.32 27.99
C GLY A 419 7.32 -3.01 26.76
N ALA A 420 7.13 -4.32 26.67
CA ALA A 420 7.74 -5.12 25.62
C ALA A 420 7.05 -4.90 24.25
N GLY A 421 7.87 -4.65 23.24
CA GLY A 421 7.43 -4.55 21.85
C GLY A 421 7.21 -5.93 21.17
N ASN A 422 7.12 -5.91 19.84
CA ASN A 422 6.98 -7.11 19.04
C ASN A 422 8.24 -7.99 19.11
N SER A 423 8.06 -9.32 19.01
CA SER A 423 9.17 -10.28 19.09
C SER A 423 9.71 -10.67 17.72
N ALA A 424 11.04 -10.73 17.59
CA ALA A 424 11.70 -11.57 16.61
C ALA A 424 11.88 -12.97 17.19
N THR A 425 11.70 -13.99 16.36
CA THR A 425 11.79 -15.40 16.77
C THR A 425 12.70 -16.18 15.81
N ALA A 426 13.59 -16.99 16.35
CA ALA A 426 14.42 -17.91 15.58
C ALA A 426 14.60 -19.22 16.34
N GLN A 427 14.93 -20.29 15.61
CA GLN A 427 15.15 -21.60 16.19
C GLN A 427 16.54 -22.12 15.82
N ILE A 428 17.16 -22.87 16.75
CA ILE A 428 18.45 -23.53 16.55
C ILE A 428 18.46 -24.90 17.22
N ALA A 429 18.99 -25.88 16.52
CA ALA A 429 19.36 -27.16 17.13
C ALA A 429 20.82 -27.09 17.61
N VAL A 430 21.04 -27.48 18.85
CA VAL A 430 22.39 -27.53 19.48
C VAL A 430 22.61 -28.93 20.04
N ASP A 431 23.78 -29.51 19.73
CA ASP A 431 24.18 -30.83 20.15
C ASP A 431 24.64 -30.89 21.61
#